data_86701ad8aac5a2c0dce26936ba45a022
#
_entry.id   86701ad8aac5a2c0dce26936ba45a022
#
_cell.length_a   1.000
_cell.length_b   1.000
_cell.length_c   1.000
_cell.angle_alpha   90.00
_cell.angle_beta   90.00
_cell.angle_gamma   90.00
#
_symmetry.space_group_name_H-M   'P 1'
#
loop_
_entity.id
_entity.type
_entity.pdbx_description
1 polymer ?
#
loop_
_entity_poly.entity_id
_entity_poly.type
_entity_poly.pdbx_seq_one_letter_code
_entity_poly.pdbx_strand_id
1 'polypeptide(L)'
;MKKPCCPNTECPGRHAAEKRTVAPHGFYKTRSGRRRRYRCCECKTTFCSTRGTAYYRLQYRRELFDEVANLSVEGVNKSAISRVKGIAWNTVHRWLERAGECCRGFNDKNLVGYELSELQADEIRTFVGGKQDVVWIFAGIEVGTRLWPSTVVGRRSYQNTLGLFRDMFNRSESIENPLIVTDGFEFYGRAVSEVIGKECLYAQVIKTRRNNRVVKVEVRREIGSKDEFEKALLESEDSETLNTSFIERLNLTLRQATSYLTRRTTCHARRKEQLEKQLEIVRCYYNFHRAHRALKFGMETRTPAMQAGLANCRLTFREIFLWLVSLMQYFRFGHSTVIGIGLRPSFA
;
A
#
# COMPACT_ATOMS: atom_id res chain seq x y z
N MET A 1 2.01 14.13 -20.89
CA MET A 1 1.36 14.83 -19.73
C MET A 1 -0.14 14.62 -19.81
N LYS A 2 -0.77 14.06 -18.78
CA LYS A 2 -2.24 13.97 -18.70
C LYS A 2 -2.84 15.38 -18.74
N LYS A 3 -3.92 15.57 -19.51
CA LYS A 3 -4.66 16.84 -19.58
C LYS A 3 -5.20 17.20 -18.19
N PRO A 4 -5.11 18.48 -17.74
CA PRO A 4 -5.69 18.86 -16.45
C PRO A 4 -7.22 18.68 -16.50
N CYS A 5 -7.80 18.06 -15.46
CA CYS A 5 -9.25 17.96 -15.29
C CYS A 5 -9.75 18.93 -14.22
N CYS A 6 -11.05 19.23 -14.24
CA CYS A 6 -11.66 20.09 -13.25
C CYS A 6 -11.53 19.49 -11.84
N PRO A 7 -11.06 20.26 -10.83
CA PRO A 7 -10.91 19.76 -9.46
C PRO A 7 -12.24 19.70 -8.68
N ASN A 8 -13.30 20.31 -9.19
CA ASN A 8 -14.63 20.23 -8.59
C ASN A 8 -15.23 18.84 -8.86
N THR A 9 -15.52 18.09 -7.80
CA THR A 9 -16.06 16.72 -7.86
C THR A 9 -17.47 16.66 -8.45
N GLU A 10 -18.26 17.71 -8.25
CA GLU A 10 -19.66 17.80 -8.71
C GLU A 10 -19.78 18.41 -10.12
N CYS A 11 -18.66 18.74 -10.74
CA CYS A 11 -18.68 19.37 -12.06
C CYS A 11 -18.88 18.33 -13.16
N PRO A 12 -19.93 18.47 -14.02
CA PRO A 12 -20.15 17.57 -15.16
C PRO A 12 -18.95 17.49 -16.10
N GLY A 13 -18.23 18.62 -16.29
CA GLY A 13 -17.04 18.68 -17.11
C GLY A 13 -15.83 17.93 -16.57
N ARG A 14 -15.87 17.39 -15.36
CA ARG A 14 -14.80 16.56 -14.79
C ARG A 14 -14.71 15.17 -15.42
N HIS A 15 -15.87 14.60 -15.77
CA HIS A 15 -16.03 13.24 -16.28
C HIS A 15 -16.20 13.19 -17.80
N ALA A 16 -16.31 14.34 -18.46
CA ALA A 16 -16.45 14.40 -19.91
C ALA A 16 -15.10 14.11 -20.60
N ALA A 17 -14.87 12.85 -20.96
CA ALA A 17 -13.63 12.37 -21.59
C ALA A 17 -13.39 12.99 -22.98
N GLU A 18 -14.45 13.33 -23.71
CA GLU A 18 -14.38 13.74 -25.11
C GLU A 18 -14.33 15.26 -25.34
N LYS A 19 -14.81 16.07 -24.40
CA LYS A 19 -14.85 17.55 -24.55
C LYS A 19 -13.69 18.22 -23.84
N ARG A 20 -13.12 19.27 -24.47
CA ARG A 20 -12.18 20.19 -23.81
C ARG A 20 -12.91 21.05 -22.79
N THR A 21 -13.12 20.48 -21.59
CA THR A 21 -13.82 21.16 -20.48
C THR A 21 -12.94 22.11 -19.69
N VAL A 22 -11.61 22.13 -19.97
CA VAL A 22 -10.63 22.97 -19.26
C VAL A 22 -9.81 23.77 -20.25
N ALA A 23 -9.82 25.10 -20.10
CA ALA A 23 -9.05 26.05 -20.91
C ALA A 23 -7.89 26.64 -20.12
N PRO A 24 -6.75 26.98 -20.77
CA PRO A 24 -5.70 27.81 -20.18
C PRO A 24 -6.24 29.18 -19.77
N HIS A 25 -5.86 29.66 -18.59
CA HIS A 25 -6.34 30.94 -18.04
C HIS A 25 -5.19 31.74 -17.40
N GLY A 26 -4.16 32.02 -18.21
CA GLY A 26 -3.00 32.83 -17.81
C GLY A 26 -2.00 32.12 -16.90
N PHE A 27 -1.18 32.93 -16.23
CA PHE A 27 -0.11 32.45 -15.33
C PHE A 27 -0.08 33.32 -14.06
N TYR A 28 0.52 32.79 -13.00
CA TYR A 28 0.84 33.55 -11.80
C TYR A 28 2.24 33.17 -11.29
N LYS A 29 2.91 34.10 -10.61
CA LYS A 29 4.21 33.85 -9.99
C LYS A 29 4.03 33.22 -8.61
N THR A 30 4.94 32.30 -8.27
CA THR A 30 5.08 31.72 -6.93
C THR A 30 6.56 31.72 -6.55
N ARG A 31 6.90 31.47 -5.28
CA ARG A 31 8.30 31.32 -4.84
C ARG A 31 9.04 30.21 -5.59
N SER A 32 8.32 29.16 -6.01
CA SER A 32 8.88 28.02 -6.75
C SER A 32 8.78 28.17 -8.29
N GLY A 33 8.54 29.38 -8.80
CA GLY A 33 8.48 29.69 -10.22
C GLY A 33 7.10 30.04 -10.75
N ARG A 34 7.02 30.24 -12.08
CA ARG A 34 5.78 30.61 -12.80
C ARG A 34 4.86 29.38 -12.91
N ARG A 35 3.57 29.54 -12.60
CA ARG A 35 2.54 28.48 -12.64
C ARG A 35 1.45 28.83 -13.63
N ARG A 36 1.04 27.87 -14.46
CA ARG A 36 -0.12 28.02 -15.35
C ARG A 36 -1.41 27.91 -14.56
N ARG A 37 -2.35 28.81 -14.81
CA ARG A 37 -3.73 28.76 -14.33
C ARG A 37 -4.62 28.16 -15.42
N TYR A 38 -5.63 27.45 -14.99
CA TYR A 38 -6.66 26.87 -15.85
C TYR A 38 -8.02 27.31 -15.36
N ARG A 39 -9.01 27.32 -16.25
CA ARG A 39 -10.41 27.57 -15.95
C ARG A 39 -11.26 26.43 -16.51
N CYS A 40 -12.19 25.91 -15.70
CA CYS A 40 -13.21 24.99 -16.19
C CYS A 40 -14.24 25.74 -17.02
N CYS A 41 -14.57 25.22 -18.21
CA CYS A 41 -15.55 25.85 -19.10
C CYS A 41 -16.98 25.69 -18.58
N GLU A 42 -17.25 24.62 -17.80
CA GLU A 42 -18.54 24.33 -17.21
C GLU A 42 -18.76 25.12 -15.91
N CYS A 43 -18.10 24.76 -14.82
CA CYS A 43 -18.32 25.36 -13.51
C CYS A 43 -17.55 26.66 -13.28
N LYS A 44 -16.79 27.17 -14.29
CA LYS A 44 -16.00 28.42 -14.25
C LYS A 44 -14.91 28.47 -13.17
N THR A 45 -14.73 27.41 -12.36
CA THR A 45 -13.68 27.33 -11.32
C THR A 45 -12.29 27.46 -11.94
N THR A 46 -11.47 28.35 -11.36
CA THR A 46 -10.05 28.49 -11.76
C THR A 46 -9.15 27.70 -10.83
N PHE A 47 -8.12 27.06 -11.40
CA PHE A 47 -7.21 26.21 -10.64
C PHE A 47 -5.83 26.14 -11.31
N CYS A 48 -4.84 25.63 -10.57
CA CYS A 48 -3.52 25.31 -11.13
C CYS A 48 -3.39 23.79 -11.37
N SER A 49 -2.47 23.41 -12.25
CA SER A 49 -2.20 21.99 -12.60
C SER A 49 -1.83 21.09 -11.42
N THR A 50 -1.47 21.67 -10.27
CA THR A 50 -1.10 20.91 -9.07
C THR A 50 -2.21 20.79 -8.04
N ARG A 51 -3.37 21.43 -8.26
CA ARG A 51 -4.50 21.33 -7.34
C ARG A 51 -4.98 19.87 -7.25
N GLY A 52 -5.13 19.35 -6.04
CA GLY A 52 -5.49 17.94 -5.80
C GLY A 52 -4.33 16.96 -5.90
N THR A 53 -3.09 17.42 -6.10
CA THR A 53 -1.87 16.60 -6.11
C THR A 53 -1.05 16.85 -4.85
N ALA A 54 -0.07 15.97 -4.56
CA ALA A 54 0.88 16.17 -3.47
C ALA A 54 1.68 17.48 -3.57
N TYR A 55 1.79 18.07 -4.76
CA TYR A 55 2.53 19.32 -5.01
C TYR A 55 1.70 20.59 -4.84
N TYR A 56 0.45 20.50 -4.43
CA TYR A 56 -0.37 21.69 -4.28
C TYR A 56 0.17 22.62 -3.20
N ARG A 57 0.35 23.91 -3.52
CA ARG A 57 0.94 24.95 -2.64
C ARG A 57 2.35 24.60 -2.12
N LEU A 58 3.10 23.75 -2.83
CA LEU A 58 4.49 23.49 -2.48
C LEU A 58 5.35 24.74 -2.71
N GLN A 59 6.09 25.17 -1.67
CA GLN A 59 6.96 26.36 -1.72
C GLN A 59 8.38 26.06 -2.26
N TYR A 60 8.73 24.78 -2.36
CA TYR A 60 10.02 24.26 -2.83
C TYR A 60 9.88 23.64 -4.22
N ARG A 61 11.01 23.29 -4.83
CA ARG A 61 11.03 22.50 -6.07
C ARG A 61 10.44 21.12 -5.84
N ARG A 62 9.76 20.58 -6.83
CA ARG A 62 9.12 19.25 -6.75
C ARG A 62 10.15 18.15 -6.57
N GLU A 63 11.31 18.30 -7.20
CA GLU A 63 12.44 17.37 -7.13
C GLU A 63 12.85 17.12 -5.68
N LEU A 64 12.94 18.16 -4.86
CA LEU A 64 13.29 18.05 -3.46
C LEU A 64 12.22 17.31 -2.65
N PHE A 65 10.93 17.49 -2.97
CA PHE A 65 9.85 16.73 -2.36
C PHE A 65 9.95 15.23 -2.70
N ASP A 66 10.23 14.91 -3.98
CA ASP A 66 10.40 13.54 -4.46
C ASP A 66 11.61 12.87 -3.81
N GLU A 67 12.72 13.59 -3.67
CA GLU A 67 13.93 13.12 -2.99
C GLU A 67 13.69 12.83 -1.51
N VAL A 68 12.90 13.67 -0.82
CA VAL A 68 12.51 13.42 0.59
C VAL A 68 11.71 12.12 0.71
N ALA A 69 10.79 11.86 -0.21
CA ALA A 69 10.02 10.62 -0.23
C ALA A 69 10.93 9.42 -0.53
N ASN A 70 11.81 9.52 -1.53
CA ASN A 70 12.79 8.46 -1.85
C ASN A 70 13.69 8.13 -0.64
N LEU A 71 14.28 9.14 0.00
CA LEU A 71 15.11 8.92 1.20
C LEU A 71 14.33 8.24 2.33
N SER A 72 13.05 8.57 2.50
CA SER A 72 12.23 8.00 3.57
C SER A 72 11.96 6.52 3.39
N VAL A 73 11.85 6.02 2.14
CA VAL A 73 11.65 4.61 1.82
C VAL A 73 12.94 3.80 1.69
N GLU A 74 14.07 4.47 1.74
CA GLU A 74 15.39 3.87 1.93
C GLU A 74 15.82 3.84 3.43
N GLY A 75 14.85 3.98 4.34
CA GLY A 75 15.06 3.87 5.78
C GLY A 75 15.70 5.10 6.45
N VAL A 76 15.90 6.19 5.72
CA VAL A 76 16.48 7.42 6.26
C VAL A 76 15.46 8.14 7.15
N ASN A 77 15.79 8.41 8.40
CA ASN A 77 14.89 9.09 9.33
C ASN A 77 14.75 10.60 9.03
N LYS A 78 13.62 11.19 9.48
CA LYS A 78 13.28 12.60 9.23
C LYS A 78 14.36 13.59 9.64
N SER A 79 15.04 13.35 10.75
CA SER A 79 16.11 14.22 11.24
C SER A 79 17.35 14.18 10.34
N ALA A 80 17.71 12.99 9.84
CA ALA A 80 18.78 12.84 8.87
C ALA A 80 18.43 13.50 7.54
N ILE A 81 17.20 13.31 7.03
CA ILE A 81 16.71 13.97 5.82
C ILE A 81 16.77 15.49 5.97
N SER A 82 16.32 16.03 7.11
CA SER A 82 16.38 17.46 7.43
C SER A 82 17.80 18.01 7.35
N ARG A 83 18.78 17.33 7.98
CA ARG A 83 20.19 17.75 7.96
C ARG A 83 20.80 17.66 6.58
N VAL A 84 20.59 16.54 5.87
CA VAL A 84 21.18 16.28 4.54
C VAL A 84 20.63 17.24 3.47
N LYS A 85 19.35 17.54 3.54
CA LYS A 85 18.69 18.42 2.55
C LYS A 85 18.64 19.89 2.95
N GLY A 86 19.10 20.26 4.14
CA GLY A 86 19.09 21.64 4.60
C GLY A 86 17.69 22.25 4.75
N ILE A 87 16.67 21.43 5.06
CA ILE A 87 15.28 21.85 5.22
C ILE A 87 14.78 21.59 6.63
N ALA A 88 13.88 22.46 7.14
CA ALA A 88 13.36 22.33 8.48
C ALA A 88 12.67 20.98 8.70
N TRP A 89 12.87 20.37 9.86
CA TRP A 89 12.29 19.08 10.26
C TRP A 89 10.76 19.07 10.08
N ASN A 90 10.07 20.14 10.49
CA ASN A 90 8.63 20.30 10.31
C ASN A 90 8.21 20.30 8.82
N THR A 91 9.08 20.75 7.92
CA THR A 91 8.82 20.69 6.48
C THR A 91 8.91 19.25 5.98
N VAL A 92 9.96 18.51 6.36
CA VAL A 92 10.10 17.08 6.06
C VAL A 92 8.89 16.31 6.58
N HIS A 93 8.51 16.54 7.85
CA HIS A 93 7.36 15.89 8.46
C HIS A 93 6.07 16.12 7.67
N ARG A 94 5.72 17.37 7.41
CA ARG A 94 4.50 17.72 6.64
C ARG A 94 4.51 17.17 5.21
N TRP A 95 5.68 17.07 4.59
CA TRP A 95 5.80 16.50 3.26
C TRP A 95 5.56 14.99 3.25
N LEU A 96 6.10 14.27 4.20
CA LEU A 96 5.87 12.84 4.33
C LEU A 96 4.41 12.52 4.73
N GLU A 97 3.78 13.35 5.57
CA GLU A 97 2.34 13.25 5.85
C GLU A 97 1.52 13.38 4.56
N ARG A 98 1.82 14.40 3.74
CA ARG A 98 1.16 14.64 2.46
C ARG A 98 1.45 13.55 1.42
N ALA A 99 2.69 13.07 1.35
CA ALA A 99 3.07 11.95 0.48
C ALA A 99 2.31 10.68 0.86
N GLY A 100 2.21 10.37 2.16
CA GLY A 100 1.46 9.23 2.66
C GLY A 100 -0.03 9.28 2.33
N GLU A 101 -0.66 10.44 2.46
CA GLU A 101 -2.07 10.63 2.06
C GLU A 101 -2.27 10.43 0.55
N CYS A 102 -1.36 10.97 -0.27
CA CYS A 102 -1.40 10.78 -1.72
C CYS A 102 -1.22 9.30 -2.10
N CYS A 103 -0.24 8.64 -1.49
CA CYS A 103 0.03 7.22 -1.71
C CYS A 103 -1.13 6.34 -1.26
N ARG A 104 -1.79 6.65 -0.13
CA ARG A 104 -3.01 5.94 0.31
C ARG A 104 -4.09 5.97 -0.77
N GLY A 105 -4.46 7.18 -1.22
CA GLY A 105 -5.47 7.31 -2.27
C GLY A 105 -5.06 6.68 -3.61
N PHE A 106 -3.76 6.66 -3.92
CA PHE A 106 -3.23 5.97 -5.09
C PHE A 106 -3.34 4.44 -4.93
N ASN A 107 -2.91 3.88 -3.80
CA ASN A 107 -2.98 2.46 -3.49
C ASN A 107 -4.43 1.96 -3.49
N ASP A 108 -5.35 2.70 -2.85
CA ASP A 108 -6.77 2.32 -2.76
C ASP A 108 -7.44 2.20 -4.13
N LYS A 109 -6.96 2.93 -5.12
CA LYS A 109 -7.53 2.90 -6.47
C LYS A 109 -6.81 1.98 -7.44
N ASN A 110 -5.51 1.74 -7.25
CA ASN A 110 -4.69 1.04 -8.23
C ASN A 110 -4.24 -0.36 -7.75
N LEU A 111 -4.39 -0.69 -6.47
CA LEU A 111 -4.18 -2.05 -5.94
C LEU A 111 -5.53 -2.77 -5.87
N VAL A 112 -6.19 -2.95 -7.00
CA VAL A 112 -7.48 -3.64 -7.14
C VAL A 112 -7.49 -4.39 -8.47
N GLY A 113 -8.23 -5.49 -8.55
CA GLY A 113 -8.35 -6.27 -9.78
C GLY A 113 -7.11 -7.13 -10.08
N TYR A 114 -6.46 -7.65 -9.05
CA TYR A 114 -5.35 -8.61 -9.20
C TYR A 114 -5.85 -10.03 -8.93
N GLU A 115 -5.24 -10.99 -9.60
CA GLU A 115 -5.46 -12.42 -9.31
C GLU A 115 -4.78 -12.81 -8.00
N LEU A 116 -5.42 -13.67 -7.23
CA LEU A 116 -4.91 -14.17 -5.96
C LEU A 116 -4.81 -15.69 -6.01
N SER A 117 -3.66 -16.22 -6.37
CA SER A 117 -3.42 -17.67 -6.48
C SER A 117 -2.78 -18.24 -5.21
N GLU A 118 -1.75 -17.59 -4.70
CA GLU A 118 -1.05 -18.00 -3.48
C GLU A 118 -0.85 -16.78 -2.56
N LEU A 119 -1.32 -16.89 -1.32
CA LEU A 119 -1.23 -15.83 -0.32
C LEU A 119 -0.41 -16.28 0.88
N GLN A 120 0.52 -15.44 1.31
CA GLN A 120 1.15 -15.57 2.62
C GLN A 120 0.85 -14.34 3.48
N ALA A 121 0.55 -14.54 4.77
CA ALA A 121 0.30 -13.46 5.73
C ALA A 121 1.08 -13.67 7.02
N ASP A 122 1.53 -12.56 7.63
CA ASP A 122 2.29 -12.53 8.88
C ASP A 122 2.17 -11.12 9.52
N GLU A 123 2.63 -10.98 10.77
CA GLU A 123 2.60 -9.70 11.45
C GLU A 123 3.96 -9.26 12.01
N ILE A 124 4.21 -7.95 11.96
CA ILE A 124 5.38 -7.31 12.54
C ILE A 124 4.99 -6.63 13.86
N ARG A 125 5.64 -7.02 14.96
CA ARG A 125 5.52 -6.31 16.22
C ARG A 125 6.35 -5.02 16.18
N THR A 126 5.73 -3.90 16.56
CA THR A 126 6.37 -2.59 16.75
C THR A 126 5.71 -1.85 17.92
N PHE A 127 6.01 -0.57 18.09
CA PHE A 127 5.38 0.28 19.10
C PHE A 127 5.25 1.72 18.57
N VAL A 128 4.30 2.46 19.14
CA VAL A 128 3.96 3.83 18.76
C VAL A 128 3.92 4.68 20.03
N GLY A 129 4.55 5.86 20.00
CA GLY A 129 4.63 6.74 21.19
C GLY A 129 5.68 6.29 22.18
N GLY A 130 5.60 5.09 22.69
CA GLY A 130 6.52 4.49 23.65
C GLY A 130 6.63 2.97 23.52
N LYS A 131 7.60 2.35 24.15
CA LYS A 131 7.82 0.88 24.10
C LYS A 131 6.68 0.08 24.74
N GLN A 132 5.92 0.70 25.64
CA GLN A 132 4.73 0.14 26.28
C GLN A 132 3.53 0.04 25.33
N ASP A 133 3.46 0.93 24.33
CA ASP A 133 2.34 1.02 23.38
C ASP A 133 2.59 0.12 22.17
N VAL A 134 2.46 -1.18 22.40
CA VAL A 134 2.70 -2.19 21.36
C VAL A 134 1.62 -2.12 20.28
N VAL A 135 2.09 -2.09 19.04
CA VAL A 135 1.25 -2.11 17.84
C VAL A 135 1.77 -3.19 16.89
N TRP A 136 0.87 -3.81 16.16
CA TRP A 136 1.18 -4.84 15.17
C TRP A 136 0.82 -4.37 13.77
N ILE A 137 1.62 -4.77 12.82
CA ILE A 137 1.42 -4.50 11.39
C ILE A 137 1.16 -5.85 10.74
N PHE A 138 -0.07 -6.08 10.36
CA PHE A 138 -0.48 -7.24 9.59
C PHE A 138 -0.25 -6.94 8.11
N ALA A 139 0.41 -7.83 7.40
CA ALA A 139 0.66 -7.72 5.98
C ALA A 139 0.39 -9.05 5.28
N GLY A 140 -0.08 -8.98 4.04
CA GLY A 140 -0.19 -10.14 3.17
C GLY A 140 0.57 -9.89 1.86
N ILE A 141 1.07 -10.95 1.26
CA ILE A 141 1.74 -10.93 -0.04
C ILE A 141 1.10 -11.97 -0.96
N GLU A 142 0.78 -11.57 -2.18
CA GLU A 142 0.50 -12.51 -3.25
C GLU A 142 1.85 -13.03 -3.79
N VAL A 143 2.02 -14.37 -3.78
CA VAL A 143 3.34 -14.98 -3.95
C VAL A 143 3.83 -14.91 -5.39
N GLY A 144 3.00 -15.21 -6.39
CA GLY A 144 3.39 -15.24 -7.80
C GLY A 144 3.87 -13.89 -8.32
N THR A 145 3.15 -12.84 -7.99
CA THR A 145 3.48 -11.47 -8.42
C THR A 145 4.34 -10.71 -7.43
N ARG A 146 4.53 -11.21 -6.22
CA ARG A 146 5.15 -10.49 -5.08
C ARG A 146 4.36 -9.25 -4.66
N LEU A 147 3.09 -9.14 -5.06
CA LEU A 147 2.26 -7.97 -4.75
C LEU A 147 1.97 -7.89 -3.24
N TRP A 148 2.13 -6.71 -2.69
CA TRP A 148 1.73 -6.39 -1.31
C TRP A 148 0.43 -5.56 -1.32
N PRO A 149 -0.74 -6.21 -1.35
CA PRO A 149 -2.01 -5.52 -1.60
C PRO A 149 -2.58 -4.80 -0.38
N SER A 150 -2.38 -5.34 0.82
CA SER A 150 -3.05 -4.83 2.02
C SER A 150 -2.15 -4.79 3.24
N THR A 151 -2.49 -3.89 4.17
CA THR A 151 -1.83 -3.73 5.47
C THR A 151 -2.81 -3.18 6.49
N VAL A 152 -2.86 -3.81 7.65
CA VAL A 152 -3.62 -3.34 8.81
C VAL A 152 -2.67 -3.05 9.97
N VAL A 153 -2.83 -1.88 10.60
CA VAL A 153 -2.04 -1.48 11.77
C VAL A 153 -2.95 -1.43 13.00
N GLY A 154 -2.63 -2.16 14.06
CA GLY A 154 -3.46 -2.16 15.26
C GLY A 154 -3.01 -3.11 16.34
N ARG A 155 -3.92 -3.50 17.23
CA ARG A 155 -3.70 -4.53 18.24
C ARG A 155 -3.63 -5.91 17.57
N ARG A 156 -2.94 -6.86 18.18
CA ARG A 156 -2.94 -8.28 17.76
C ARG A 156 -4.28 -8.89 18.12
N SER A 157 -5.28 -8.72 17.27
CA SER A 157 -6.66 -9.07 17.52
C SER A 157 -7.32 -9.71 16.31
N TYR A 158 -8.37 -10.48 16.55
CA TYR A 158 -9.19 -11.08 15.51
C TYR A 158 -9.71 -10.05 14.50
N GLN A 159 -10.23 -8.90 14.95
CA GLN A 159 -10.76 -7.86 14.08
C GLN A 159 -9.73 -7.32 13.08
N ASN A 160 -8.49 -7.12 13.50
CA ASN A 160 -7.43 -6.64 12.61
C ASN A 160 -6.98 -7.73 11.64
N THR A 161 -6.92 -8.98 12.08
CA THR A 161 -6.67 -10.15 11.22
C THR A 161 -7.77 -10.28 10.15
N LEU A 162 -9.03 -10.24 10.58
CA LEU A 162 -10.19 -10.27 9.69
C LEU A 162 -10.19 -9.10 8.70
N GLY A 163 -9.85 -7.90 9.18
CA GLY A 163 -9.74 -6.70 8.35
C GLY A 163 -8.69 -6.84 7.24
N LEU A 164 -7.56 -7.50 7.52
CA LEU A 164 -6.53 -7.79 6.52
C LEU A 164 -7.09 -8.66 5.39
N PHE A 165 -7.68 -9.82 5.73
CA PHE A 165 -8.21 -10.74 4.72
C PHE A 165 -9.36 -10.11 3.94
N ARG A 166 -10.32 -9.46 4.60
CA ARG A 166 -11.42 -8.76 3.92
C ARG A 166 -10.92 -7.71 2.92
N ASP A 167 -9.91 -6.90 3.29
CA ASP A 167 -9.35 -5.91 2.38
C ASP A 167 -8.65 -6.55 1.18
N MET A 168 -7.88 -7.63 1.40
CA MET A 168 -7.21 -8.36 0.31
C MET A 168 -8.20 -8.96 -0.68
N PHE A 169 -9.20 -9.67 -0.18
CA PHE A 169 -10.20 -10.33 -1.02
C PHE A 169 -11.14 -9.35 -1.71
N ASN A 170 -11.51 -8.24 -1.07
CA ASN A 170 -12.29 -7.18 -1.71
C ASN A 170 -11.54 -6.48 -2.86
N ARG A 171 -10.22 -6.58 -2.90
CA ARG A 171 -9.37 -5.98 -3.93
C ARG A 171 -9.01 -6.94 -5.05
N SER A 172 -9.10 -8.26 -4.84
CA SER A 172 -8.85 -9.28 -5.87
C SER A 172 -10.05 -9.45 -6.81
N GLU A 173 -9.81 -9.89 -8.05
CA GLU A 173 -10.90 -10.11 -9.01
C GLU A 173 -11.56 -11.47 -8.82
N SER A 174 -10.85 -12.54 -9.01
CA SER A 174 -11.38 -13.89 -8.87
C SER A 174 -10.54 -14.70 -7.89
N ILE A 175 -11.24 -15.61 -7.19
CA ILE A 175 -10.60 -16.49 -6.23
C ILE A 175 -11.14 -17.87 -6.51
N GLU A 176 -10.42 -18.64 -7.31
CA GLU A 176 -10.68 -20.06 -7.44
C GLU A 176 -9.66 -20.81 -6.58
N ASN A 177 -10.11 -21.25 -5.40
CA ASN A 177 -9.38 -22.13 -4.49
C ASN A 177 -7.94 -21.69 -4.16
N PRO A 178 -7.70 -20.43 -3.70
CA PRO A 178 -6.36 -19.93 -3.46
C PRO A 178 -5.63 -20.72 -2.37
N LEU A 179 -4.32 -20.90 -2.53
CA LEU A 179 -3.47 -21.44 -1.49
C LEU A 179 -3.11 -20.34 -0.47
N ILE A 180 -3.50 -20.50 0.79
CA ILE A 180 -3.22 -19.56 1.87
C ILE A 180 -2.31 -20.20 2.89
N VAL A 181 -1.18 -19.57 3.17
CA VAL A 181 -0.20 -20.04 4.16
C VAL A 181 0.11 -18.93 5.16
N THR A 182 -0.04 -19.25 6.45
CA THR A 182 0.27 -18.30 7.53
C THR A 182 1.17 -18.96 8.58
N ASP A 183 1.61 -18.17 9.56
CA ASP A 183 2.17 -18.75 10.78
C ASP A 183 1.09 -19.34 11.69
N GLY A 184 1.48 -19.82 12.87
CA GLY A 184 0.57 -20.47 13.86
C GLY A 184 -0.24 -19.49 14.71
N PHE A 185 -0.45 -18.22 14.32
CA PHE A 185 -1.28 -17.30 15.10
C PHE A 185 -2.76 -17.72 15.06
N GLU A 186 -3.37 -17.85 16.23
CA GLU A 186 -4.69 -18.46 16.44
C GLU A 186 -5.85 -17.86 15.63
N PHE A 187 -5.80 -16.57 15.31
CA PHE A 187 -6.90 -15.89 14.63
C PHE A 187 -6.87 -16.00 13.10
N TYR A 188 -5.77 -16.47 12.50
CA TYR A 188 -5.69 -16.62 11.06
C TYR A 188 -6.71 -17.63 10.52
N GLY A 189 -6.76 -18.84 11.08
CA GLY A 189 -7.68 -19.86 10.61
C GLY A 189 -9.15 -19.43 10.67
N ARG A 190 -9.55 -18.80 11.78
CA ARG A 190 -10.91 -18.26 11.91
C ARG A 190 -11.20 -17.15 10.92
N ALA A 191 -10.24 -16.23 10.68
CA ALA A 191 -10.41 -15.12 9.74
C ALA A 191 -10.52 -15.59 8.28
N VAL A 192 -9.70 -16.57 7.89
CA VAL A 192 -9.77 -17.23 6.58
C VAL A 192 -11.14 -17.89 6.38
N SER A 193 -11.57 -18.72 7.34
CA SER A 193 -12.86 -19.42 7.28
C SER A 193 -14.06 -18.46 7.20
N GLU A 194 -14.00 -17.28 7.87
CA GLU A 194 -15.08 -16.29 7.83
C GLU A 194 -15.14 -15.54 6.50
N VAL A 195 -13.98 -15.27 5.86
CA VAL A 195 -13.92 -14.47 4.64
C VAL A 195 -14.16 -15.30 3.37
N ILE A 196 -13.61 -16.53 3.33
CA ILE A 196 -13.57 -17.35 2.11
C ILE A 196 -14.38 -18.64 2.30
N GLY A 197 -14.56 -19.08 3.54
CA GLY A 197 -15.21 -20.35 3.84
C GLY A 197 -14.29 -21.54 3.55
N LYS A 198 -14.79 -22.50 2.78
CA LYS A 198 -14.06 -23.71 2.39
C LYS A 198 -13.52 -23.67 0.95
N GLU A 199 -13.69 -22.54 0.28
CA GLU A 199 -13.27 -22.36 -1.11
C GLU A 199 -11.79 -21.90 -1.20
N CYS A 200 -10.92 -22.53 -0.39
CA CYS A 200 -9.47 -22.29 -0.39
C CYS A 200 -8.72 -23.48 0.17
N LEU A 201 -7.42 -23.54 -0.08
CA LEU A 201 -6.47 -24.38 0.62
C LEU A 201 -5.80 -23.54 1.70
N TYR A 202 -5.98 -23.94 2.97
CA TYR A 202 -5.40 -23.19 4.08
C TYR A 202 -4.49 -24.06 4.95
N ALA A 203 -3.24 -23.59 5.14
CA ALA A 203 -2.28 -24.26 6.01
C ALA A 203 -1.56 -23.26 6.93
N GLN A 204 -1.18 -23.74 8.10
CA GLN A 204 -0.32 -23.05 9.05
C GLN A 204 1.07 -23.67 9.11
N VAL A 205 2.11 -22.83 9.11
CA VAL A 205 3.50 -23.26 9.31
C VAL A 205 3.95 -22.84 10.70
N ILE A 206 3.98 -23.80 11.61
CA ILE A 206 4.28 -23.58 13.02
C ILE A 206 5.77 -23.84 13.26
N LYS A 207 6.53 -22.80 13.61
CA LYS A 207 7.97 -22.87 13.86
C LYS A 207 8.26 -22.85 15.36
N THR A 208 8.67 -23.99 15.92
CA THR A 208 9.14 -24.07 17.30
C THR A 208 10.58 -23.57 17.36
N ARG A 209 10.84 -22.61 18.24
CA ARG A 209 12.19 -22.01 18.43
C ARG A 209 12.74 -22.37 19.80
N ARG A 210 14.01 -22.77 19.84
CA ARG A 210 14.80 -22.93 21.08
C ARG A 210 16.12 -22.17 20.90
N ASN A 211 16.46 -21.34 21.86
CA ASN A 211 17.67 -20.47 21.80
C ASN A 211 17.77 -19.66 20.48
N ASN A 212 16.67 -19.04 20.04
CA ASN A 212 16.55 -18.29 18.77
C ASN A 212 16.78 -19.10 17.48
N ARG A 213 16.93 -20.42 17.56
CA ARG A 213 17.05 -21.31 16.40
C ARG A 213 15.73 -22.07 16.21
N VAL A 214 15.31 -22.25 14.96
CA VAL A 214 14.18 -23.11 14.61
C VAL A 214 14.63 -24.55 14.83
N VAL A 215 13.97 -25.28 15.73
CA VAL A 215 14.25 -26.70 16.07
C VAL A 215 13.22 -27.66 15.50
N LYS A 216 12.01 -27.18 15.18
CA LYS A 216 10.94 -27.97 14.58
C LYS A 216 10.11 -27.05 13.68
N VAL A 217 9.75 -27.56 12.51
CA VAL A 217 8.74 -26.96 11.64
C VAL A 217 7.60 -27.97 11.51
N GLU A 218 6.40 -27.56 11.77
CA GLU A 218 5.19 -28.36 11.68
C GLU A 218 4.22 -27.67 10.72
N VAL A 219 3.70 -28.41 9.75
CA VAL A 219 2.68 -27.92 8.82
C VAL A 219 1.34 -28.52 9.22
N ARG A 220 0.39 -27.64 9.53
CA ARG A 220 -0.98 -28.01 9.85
C ARG A 220 -1.89 -27.59 8.70
N ARG A 221 -2.49 -28.57 8.01
CA ARG A 221 -3.48 -28.34 6.96
C ARG A 221 -4.86 -28.22 7.63
N GLU A 222 -5.47 -27.03 7.53
CA GLU A 222 -6.75 -26.73 8.20
C GLU A 222 -7.93 -26.85 7.24
N ILE A 223 -7.76 -26.48 5.96
CA ILE A 223 -8.78 -26.57 4.92
C ILE A 223 -8.13 -27.15 3.67
N GLY A 224 -8.72 -28.21 3.11
CA GLY A 224 -8.21 -28.92 1.95
C GLY A 224 -7.55 -30.26 2.29
N SER A 225 -7.54 -31.20 1.35
CA SER A 225 -6.92 -32.50 1.43
C SER A 225 -5.43 -32.45 1.11
N LYS A 226 -4.70 -33.49 1.50
CA LYS A 226 -3.26 -33.60 1.20
C LYS A 226 -2.98 -33.55 -0.31
N ASP A 227 -3.80 -34.22 -1.10
CA ASP A 227 -3.65 -34.33 -2.56
C ASP A 227 -3.89 -32.98 -3.25
N GLU A 228 -4.86 -32.17 -2.77
CA GLU A 228 -5.10 -30.82 -3.25
C GLU A 228 -3.90 -29.90 -2.98
N PHE A 229 -3.30 -29.99 -1.79
CA PHE A 229 -2.08 -29.23 -1.49
C PHE A 229 -0.90 -29.65 -2.37
N GLU A 230 -0.71 -30.95 -2.61
CA GLU A 230 0.34 -31.46 -3.48
C GLU A 230 0.14 -30.98 -4.91
N LYS A 231 -1.10 -31.00 -5.40
CA LYS A 231 -1.44 -30.46 -6.71
C LYS A 231 -1.16 -28.95 -6.81
N ALA A 232 -1.61 -28.16 -5.83
CA ALA A 232 -1.38 -26.71 -5.81
C ALA A 232 0.11 -26.36 -5.77
N LEU A 233 0.93 -27.13 -5.04
CA LEU A 233 2.38 -26.94 -5.00
C LEU A 233 3.07 -27.34 -6.33
N LEU A 234 2.57 -28.36 -7.02
CA LEU A 234 3.07 -28.73 -8.36
C LEU A 234 2.75 -27.68 -9.43
N GLU A 235 1.61 -27.00 -9.28
CA GLU A 235 1.19 -25.92 -10.18
C GLU A 235 1.84 -24.57 -9.83
N SER A 236 2.41 -24.41 -8.63
CA SER A 236 3.10 -23.18 -8.20
C SER A 236 4.47 -23.07 -8.85
N GLU A 237 4.74 -21.94 -9.52
CA GLU A 237 6.07 -21.63 -10.07
C GLU A 237 7.09 -21.23 -8.99
N ASP A 238 6.64 -20.90 -7.80
CA ASP A 238 7.43 -20.23 -6.76
C ASP A 238 7.57 -21.04 -5.46
N SER A 239 6.65 -21.96 -5.17
CA SER A 239 6.59 -22.70 -3.92
C SER A 239 6.64 -24.21 -4.12
N GLU A 240 7.76 -24.83 -3.82
CA GLU A 240 7.90 -26.30 -3.80
C GLU A 240 7.36 -26.93 -2.49
N THR A 241 7.23 -26.13 -1.45
CA THR A 241 6.79 -26.57 -0.11
C THR A 241 5.97 -25.49 0.59
N LEU A 242 5.05 -25.91 1.47
CA LEU A 242 4.30 -24.99 2.32
C LEU A 242 5.24 -24.25 3.29
N ASN A 243 5.40 -22.95 3.08
CA ASN A 243 6.32 -22.10 3.84
C ASN A 243 5.81 -20.66 3.93
N THR A 244 6.46 -19.84 4.75
CA THR A 244 6.18 -18.40 4.94
C THR A 244 7.35 -17.51 4.50
N SER A 245 8.18 -17.97 3.58
CA SER A 245 9.43 -17.31 3.22
C SER A 245 9.22 -15.98 2.50
N PHE A 246 8.16 -15.86 1.69
CA PHE A 246 7.88 -14.63 0.92
C PHE A 246 7.39 -13.51 1.83
N ILE A 247 6.47 -13.80 2.76
CA ILE A 247 6.02 -12.80 3.73
C ILE A 247 7.13 -12.42 4.71
N GLU A 248 7.98 -13.36 5.13
CA GLU A 248 9.15 -13.06 5.97
C GLU A 248 10.15 -12.14 5.23
N ARG A 249 10.33 -12.35 3.91
CA ARG A 249 11.15 -11.47 3.06
C ARG A 249 10.53 -10.08 2.93
N LEU A 250 9.20 -9.99 2.75
CA LEU A 250 8.49 -8.71 2.76
C LEU A 250 8.70 -8.01 4.09
N ASN A 251 8.52 -8.70 5.22
CA ASN A 251 8.71 -8.16 6.57
C ASN A 251 10.13 -7.63 6.78
N LEU A 252 11.15 -8.31 6.25
CA LEU A 252 12.53 -7.82 6.26
C LEU A 252 12.67 -6.53 5.43
N THR A 253 12.07 -6.50 4.24
CA THR A 253 12.06 -5.31 3.37
C THR A 253 11.39 -4.12 4.07
N LEU A 254 10.26 -4.33 4.74
CA LEU A 254 9.56 -3.28 5.50
C LEU A 254 10.43 -2.73 6.64
N ARG A 255 11.18 -3.59 7.33
CA ARG A 255 12.13 -3.16 8.38
C ARG A 255 13.29 -2.34 7.84
N GLN A 256 13.73 -2.58 6.61
CA GLN A 256 14.79 -1.82 5.94
C GLN A 256 14.26 -0.51 5.33
N ALA A 257 13.05 -0.56 4.76
CA ALA A 257 12.45 0.56 4.03
C ALA A 257 11.93 1.70 4.92
N THR A 258 11.85 1.52 6.23
CA THR A 258 11.43 2.59 7.13
C THR A 258 12.19 2.60 8.45
N SER A 259 12.67 3.76 8.84
CA SER A 259 13.34 3.97 10.13
C SER A 259 12.48 3.62 11.35
N TYR A 260 11.15 3.58 11.20
CA TYR A 260 10.23 3.22 12.28
C TYR A 260 10.26 1.75 12.67
N LEU A 261 10.66 0.86 11.76
CA LEU A 261 10.63 -0.59 11.94
C LEU A 261 12.01 -1.24 12.05
N THR A 262 13.08 -0.47 11.92
CA THR A 262 14.43 -0.97 12.10
C THR A 262 14.59 -1.56 13.51
N ARG A 263 15.21 -2.74 13.61
CA ARG A 263 15.46 -3.38 14.92
C ARG A 263 16.27 -2.46 15.82
N ARG A 264 15.85 -2.35 17.09
CA ARG A 264 16.46 -1.46 18.09
C ARG A 264 16.46 0.02 17.69
N THR A 265 15.46 0.43 16.88
CA THR A 265 15.32 1.84 16.46
C THR A 265 15.02 2.75 17.64
N THR A 266 15.61 3.94 17.61
CA THR A 266 15.21 5.09 18.44
C THR A 266 14.20 6.00 17.73
N CYS A 267 13.94 5.72 16.46
CA CYS A 267 13.11 6.55 15.56
C CYS A 267 11.70 5.96 15.37
N HIS A 268 11.05 5.50 16.45
CA HIS A 268 9.69 4.98 16.37
C HIS A 268 8.64 6.08 16.03
N ALA A 269 7.52 5.68 15.46
CA ALA A 269 6.41 6.59 15.18
C ALA A 269 5.80 7.12 16.49
N ARG A 270 5.49 8.41 16.54
CA ARG A 270 4.85 9.03 17.72
C ARG A 270 3.34 8.86 17.75
N ARG A 271 2.72 8.62 16.60
CA ARG A 271 1.28 8.39 16.43
C ARG A 271 1.06 7.29 15.40
N LYS A 272 -0.02 6.53 15.55
CA LYS A 272 -0.39 5.43 14.64
C LYS A 272 -0.53 5.90 13.19
N GLU A 273 -1.16 7.05 12.98
CA GLU A 273 -1.38 7.63 11.65
C GLU A 273 -0.06 7.94 10.92
N GLN A 274 1.01 8.28 11.65
CA GLN A 274 2.33 8.51 11.05
C GLN A 274 2.94 7.21 10.54
N LEU A 275 2.77 6.12 11.29
CA LEU A 275 3.22 4.79 10.86
C LEU A 275 2.42 4.34 9.64
N GLU A 276 1.10 4.45 9.66
CA GLU A 276 0.22 4.10 8.55
C GLU A 276 0.58 4.88 7.27
N LYS A 277 0.75 6.20 7.36
CA LYS A 277 1.14 7.04 6.22
C LYS A 277 2.51 6.66 5.65
N GLN A 278 3.47 6.34 6.52
CA GLN A 278 4.79 5.88 6.07
C GLN A 278 4.69 4.52 5.35
N LEU A 279 3.88 3.60 5.87
CA LEU A 279 3.63 2.32 5.22
C LEU A 279 2.96 2.48 3.85
N GLU A 280 2.06 3.46 3.69
CA GLU A 280 1.46 3.77 2.38
C GLU A 280 2.50 4.23 1.35
N ILE A 281 3.48 5.06 1.77
CA ILE A 281 4.58 5.47 0.87
C ILE A 281 5.43 4.25 0.51
N VAL A 282 5.77 3.41 1.49
CA VAL A 282 6.55 2.18 1.26
C VAL A 282 5.79 1.21 0.36
N ARG A 283 4.47 1.06 0.52
CA ARG A 283 3.62 0.19 -0.29
C ARG A 283 3.57 0.65 -1.76
N CYS A 284 3.43 1.96 -2.01
CA CYS A 284 3.57 2.53 -3.36
C CYS A 284 4.96 2.25 -3.95
N TYR A 285 6.00 2.50 -3.18
CA TYR A 285 7.39 2.28 -3.61
C TYR A 285 7.63 0.81 -3.95
N TYR A 286 7.24 -0.10 -3.06
CA TYR A 286 7.41 -1.53 -3.22
C TYR A 286 6.69 -2.06 -4.46
N ASN A 287 5.41 -1.73 -4.61
CA ASN A 287 4.57 -2.28 -5.68
C ASN A 287 4.78 -1.62 -7.04
N PHE A 288 5.02 -0.31 -7.11
CA PHE A 288 5.00 0.43 -8.37
C PHE A 288 6.34 1.04 -8.79
N HIS A 289 7.25 1.27 -7.84
CA HIS A 289 8.49 1.99 -8.12
C HIS A 289 9.72 1.08 -8.10
N ARG A 290 9.83 0.20 -7.09
CA ARG A 290 11.00 -0.67 -6.92
C ARG A 290 10.90 -1.88 -7.83
N ALA A 291 11.89 -2.06 -8.72
CA ALA A 291 12.04 -3.27 -9.49
C ALA A 291 12.56 -4.43 -8.60
N HIS A 292 12.02 -5.62 -8.79
CA HIS A 292 12.35 -6.81 -8.01
C HIS A 292 13.17 -7.79 -8.81
N ARG A 293 14.33 -8.20 -8.31
CA ARG A 293 15.21 -9.15 -9.02
C ARG A 293 14.56 -10.51 -9.29
N ALA A 294 13.68 -10.96 -8.40
CA ALA A 294 12.91 -12.20 -8.58
C ALA A 294 11.89 -12.10 -9.73
N LEU A 295 11.56 -10.90 -10.20
CA LEU A 295 10.66 -10.63 -11.32
C LEU A 295 11.45 -10.15 -12.54
N LYS A 296 12.59 -10.79 -12.81
CA LYS A 296 13.43 -10.50 -13.98
C LYS A 296 13.16 -11.52 -15.07
N PHE A 297 12.70 -11.03 -16.22
CA PHE A 297 12.42 -11.81 -17.42
C PHE A 297 13.30 -11.30 -18.57
N GLY A 298 14.36 -12.04 -18.88
CA GLY A 298 15.38 -11.60 -19.86
C GLY A 298 16.04 -10.27 -19.44
N MET A 299 15.85 -9.23 -20.22
CA MET A 299 16.38 -7.88 -19.94
C MET A 299 15.44 -7.01 -19.10
N GLU A 300 14.17 -7.39 -18.97
CA GLU A 300 13.18 -6.65 -18.20
C GLU A 300 13.19 -7.07 -16.73
N THR A 301 13.20 -6.09 -15.82
CA THR A 301 12.97 -6.34 -14.39
C THR A 301 11.70 -5.59 -13.98
N ARG A 302 10.68 -6.34 -13.59
CA ARG A 302 9.35 -5.83 -13.28
C ARG A 302 9.20 -5.39 -11.82
N THR A 303 8.21 -4.54 -11.59
CA THR A 303 7.67 -4.30 -10.26
C THR A 303 6.53 -5.29 -9.97
N PRO A 304 6.15 -5.53 -8.70
CA PRO A 304 4.99 -6.36 -8.38
C PRO A 304 3.70 -5.95 -9.09
N ALA A 305 3.43 -4.65 -9.19
CA ALA A 305 2.25 -4.15 -9.90
C ALA A 305 2.31 -4.40 -11.43
N MET A 306 3.50 -4.39 -12.04
CA MET A 306 3.67 -4.79 -13.45
C MET A 306 3.42 -6.29 -13.61
N GLN A 307 3.93 -7.11 -12.71
CA GLN A 307 3.72 -8.57 -12.75
C GLN A 307 2.25 -8.93 -12.53
N ALA A 308 1.55 -8.21 -11.66
CA ALA A 308 0.12 -8.39 -11.40
C ALA A 308 -0.80 -7.76 -12.48
N GLY A 309 -0.27 -7.22 -13.59
CA GLY A 309 -1.07 -6.57 -14.63
C GLY A 309 -1.66 -5.21 -14.25
N LEU A 310 -1.35 -4.67 -13.06
CA LEU A 310 -1.89 -3.41 -12.55
C LEU A 310 -1.17 -2.17 -13.10
N ALA A 311 -0.01 -2.35 -13.71
CA ALA A 311 0.77 -1.27 -14.32
C ALA A 311 1.51 -1.77 -15.56
N ASN A 312 1.55 -0.96 -16.61
CA ASN A 312 2.27 -1.28 -17.85
C ASN A 312 3.76 -0.88 -17.81
N CYS A 313 4.17 -0.14 -16.81
CA CYS A 313 5.55 0.33 -16.64
C CYS A 313 5.85 0.64 -15.18
N ARG A 314 7.14 0.74 -14.88
CA ARG A 314 7.62 1.22 -13.60
C ARG A 314 7.27 2.70 -13.41
N LEU A 315 6.60 3.04 -12.30
CA LEU A 315 6.22 4.40 -11.97
C LEU A 315 7.27 5.08 -11.09
N THR A 316 7.46 6.38 -11.30
CA THR A 316 8.24 7.26 -10.42
C THR A 316 7.34 7.87 -9.33
N PHE A 317 7.91 8.32 -8.22
CA PHE A 317 7.15 9.12 -7.24
C PHE A 317 6.55 10.38 -7.85
N ARG A 318 7.21 10.97 -8.87
CA ARG A 318 6.66 12.11 -9.61
C ARG A 318 5.30 11.78 -10.24
N GLU A 319 5.15 10.60 -10.84
CA GLU A 319 3.90 10.18 -11.48
C GLU A 319 2.84 9.85 -10.45
N ILE A 320 3.20 9.16 -9.36
CA ILE A 320 2.31 8.87 -8.23
C ILE A 320 1.81 10.16 -7.58
N PHE A 321 2.68 11.12 -7.31
CA PHE A 321 2.34 12.39 -6.65
C PHE A 321 1.59 13.38 -7.54
N LEU A 322 1.64 13.22 -8.85
CA LEU A 322 0.79 13.94 -9.81
C LEU A 322 -0.59 13.31 -9.97
N TRP A 323 -0.80 12.13 -9.39
CA TRP A 323 -2.10 11.50 -9.38
C TRP A 323 -3.09 12.34 -8.56
N LEU A 324 -4.30 12.57 -9.13
CA LEU A 324 -5.30 13.42 -8.49
C LEU A 324 -6.00 12.65 -7.36
N VAL A 325 -5.68 12.99 -6.14
CA VAL A 325 -6.46 12.55 -4.97
C VAL A 325 -7.84 13.22 -5.06
N SER A 326 -8.91 12.44 -5.00
CA SER A 326 -10.27 13.00 -4.93
C SER A 326 -10.38 13.90 -3.70
N LEU A 327 -10.86 15.13 -3.88
CA LEU A 327 -10.92 16.15 -2.81
C LEU A 327 -11.77 15.74 -1.58
N MET A 328 -12.52 14.65 -1.66
CA MET A 328 -13.32 14.14 -0.54
C MET A 328 -12.51 13.65 0.67
N GLN A 329 -11.23 13.33 0.53
CA GLN A 329 -10.40 12.90 1.67
C GLN A 329 -9.82 14.07 2.49
N TYR A 330 -9.80 15.28 1.96
CA TYR A 330 -9.28 16.47 2.68
C TYR A 330 -10.24 17.04 3.75
N PHE A 331 -11.50 16.59 3.79
CA PHE A 331 -12.53 17.11 4.72
C PHE A 331 -12.97 16.12 5.81
N ARG A 332 -12.33 14.96 5.95
CA ARG A 332 -12.62 14.04 7.06
C ARG A 332 -11.69 14.26 8.25
N PHE A 333 -11.70 15.44 8.82
CA PHE A 333 -11.42 15.66 10.24
C PHE A 333 -12.72 16.17 10.89
N GLY A 334 -13.50 15.25 11.43
CA GLY A 334 -14.71 15.52 12.16
C GLY A 334 -15.77 14.44 11.92
N HIS A 335 -15.96 13.61 12.95
CA HIS A 335 -17.03 12.61 13.13
C HIS A 335 -16.89 11.26 12.41
N SER A 336 -16.59 10.27 13.23
CA SER A 336 -16.89 8.86 13.03
C SER A 336 -18.39 8.69 12.78
N THR A 337 -18.77 8.29 11.57
CA THR A 337 -20.10 7.72 11.34
C THR A 337 -19.91 6.47 10.48
N VAL A 338 -20.24 5.34 11.06
CA VAL A 338 -20.33 4.04 10.41
C VAL A 338 -21.41 4.16 9.32
N ILE A 339 -21.00 4.09 8.06
CA ILE A 339 -21.95 3.92 6.97
C ILE A 339 -21.94 2.44 6.62
N GLY A 340 -23.06 1.76 6.94
CA GLY A 340 -23.30 0.38 6.55
C GLY A 340 -23.30 0.26 5.03
N ILE A 341 -22.50 -0.66 4.52
CA ILE A 341 -22.50 -1.04 3.10
C ILE A 341 -23.68 -2.02 2.91
N GLY A 342 -24.69 -1.54 2.19
CA GLY A 342 -25.83 -2.35 1.80
C GLY A 342 -25.41 -3.51 0.90
N LEU A 343 -25.90 -4.68 1.23
CA LEU A 343 -25.84 -5.90 0.44
C LEU A 343 -26.45 -5.67 -0.96
N ARG A 344 -25.76 -6.07 -1.99
CA ARG A 344 -26.33 -6.15 -3.34
C ARG A 344 -27.39 -7.28 -3.34
N PRO A 345 -28.55 -7.08 -3.96
CA PRO A 345 -29.52 -8.16 -4.12
C PRO A 345 -29.00 -9.15 -5.17
N SER A 346 -29.11 -10.44 -4.85
CA SER A 346 -28.95 -11.55 -5.78
C SER A 346 -30.02 -11.46 -6.87
N PHE A 347 -29.60 -11.52 -8.12
CA PHE A 347 -30.52 -11.78 -9.24
C PHE A 347 -30.75 -13.30 -9.34
N ALA A 348 -32.05 -13.65 -9.40
CA ALA A 348 -32.53 -14.95 -9.72
C ALA A 348 -32.34 -15.25 -11.23
#